data_4e4e264ee585828b01256f3ff45e51da
#
_entry.id   4e4e264ee585828b01256f3ff45e51da
#
_cell.length_a   1.000
_cell.length_b   1.000
_cell.length_c   1.000
_cell.angle_alpha   90.00
_cell.angle_beta   90.00
_cell.angle_gamma   90.00
#
_symmetry.space_group_name_H-M   'P 1'
#
loop_
_entity.id
_entity.type
_entity.pdbx_description
1 polymer ?
#
loop_
_entity_poly.entity_id
_entity_poly.type
_entity_poly.pdbx_seq_one_letter_code
_entity_poly.pdbx_strand_id
1 'polypeptide(L)'
;MWKFVCYILFCVGITACNSVKEDRSASMMIDWDNMEYGDLVLDEIEYIPLETVDLSLLGRIDKILYRKNQFYVLDKKTAGVYVFDKAGRFLSSIQKKGEAPDEYIELMDMDVDDEGNVYVADNARMNIFDFKRTILVEL
;
A
#
# COMPACT_ATOMS: atom_id res chain seq x y z
N MET A 1 1.69 -61.39 34.83
CA MET A 1 0.91 -60.15 35.03
C MET A 1 1.63 -58.89 34.58
N TRP A 2 2.91 -58.80 34.62
CA TRP A 2 3.65 -57.56 34.23
C TRP A 2 3.61 -57.25 32.72
N LYS A 3 3.54 -58.24 31.85
CA LYS A 3 3.49 -58.05 30.38
C LYS A 3 2.18 -57.44 29.87
N PHE A 4 1.08 -57.67 30.60
CA PHE A 4 -0.22 -57.07 30.24
C PHE A 4 -0.35 -55.59 30.64
N VAL A 5 0.34 -55.16 31.70
CA VAL A 5 0.35 -53.78 32.15
C VAL A 5 1.08 -52.86 31.15
N CYS A 6 2.19 -53.31 30.53
CA CYS A 6 2.91 -52.60 29.49
C CYS A 6 2.09 -52.42 28.21
N TYR A 7 1.22 -53.37 27.85
CA TYR A 7 0.42 -53.29 26.65
C TYR A 7 -0.74 -52.29 26.83
N ILE A 8 -1.30 -52.17 28.02
CA ILE A 8 -2.36 -51.19 28.32
C ILE A 8 -1.80 -49.77 28.38
N LEU A 9 -0.55 -49.56 28.86
CA LEU A 9 0.12 -48.27 28.87
C LEU A 9 0.52 -47.78 27.46
N PHE A 10 0.77 -48.72 26.53
CA PHE A 10 1.11 -48.38 25.16
C PHE A 10 -0.12 -47.94 24.32
N CYS A 11 -1.30 -48.48 24.62
CA CYS A 11 -2.52 -48.11 23.90
C CYS A 11 -3.14 -46.75 24.30
N VAL A 12 -2.76 -46.19 25.45
CA VAL A 12 -3.29 -44.88 25.91
C VAL A 12 -2.52 -43.69 25.31
N GLY A 13 -1.35 -43.93 24.71
CA GLY A 13 -0.48 -42.88 24.15
C GLY A 13 -0.84 -42.39 22.75
N ILE A 14 -1.85 -42.96 22.06
CA ILE A 14 -2.10 -42.66 20.63
C ILE A 14 -3.29 -41.74 20.38
N THR A 15 -3.97 -41.23 21.41
CA THR A 15 -5.17 -40.39 21.24
C THR A 15 -4.95 -38.86 21.45
N ALA A 16 -3.69 -38.41 21.34
CA ALA A 16 -3.39 -36.96 21.39
C ALA A 16 -3.04 -36.42 20.00
N CYS A 17 -3.83 -36.75 18.96
CA CYS A 17 -3.91 -35.95 17.78
C CYS A 17 -4.98 -34.89 18.01
N ASN A 18 -4.60 -33.78 18.67
CA ASN A 18 -5.38 -32.56 18.57
C ASN A 18 -5.30 -32.10 17.11
N SER A 19 -6.36 -32.33 16.36
CA SER A 19 -6.56 -31.60 15.12
C SER A 19 -6.68 -30.11 15.49
N VAL A 20 -5.59 -29.39 15.28
CA VAL A 20 -5.64 -27.94 15.18
C VAL A 20 -6.69 -27.67 14.10
N LYS A 21 -7.86 -27.18 14.50
CA LYS A 21 -8.77 -26.57 13.54
C LYS A 21 -8.01 -25.39 12.97
N GLU A 22 -7.47 -25.56 11.78
CA GLU A 22 -7.12 -24.44 10.92
C GLU A 22 -8.36 -23.55 10.86
N ASP A 23 -8.27 -22.42 11.53
CA ASP A 23 -9.23 -21.33 11.35
C ASP A 23 -9.05 -20.91 9.90
N ARG A 24 -9.86 -21.50 9.03
CA ARG A 24 -9.94 -21.06 7.64
C ARG A 24 -10.39 -19.62 7.73
N SER A 25 -9.42 -18.71 7.62
CA SER A 25 -9.72 -17.31 7.37
C SER A 25 -10.85 -17.26 6.37
N ALA A 26 -11.96 -16.63 6.77
CA ALA A 26 -13.15 -16.55 5.96
C ALA A 26 -12.72 -16.01 4.58
N SER A 27 -12.63 -16.90 3.60
CA SER A 27 -12.43 -16.50 2.23
C SER A 27 -13.69 -15.72 1.86
N MET A 28 -13.53 -14.44 1.62
CA MET A 28 -14.58 -13.58 1.12
C MET A 28 -14.96 -14.09 -0.26
N MET A 29 -16.05 -14.86 -0.35
CA MET A 29 -16.62 -15.27 -1.63
C MET A 29 -17.47 -14.12 -2.14
N ILE A 30 -17.09 -13.57 -3.27
CA ILE A 30 -17.90 -12.60 -4.01
C ILE A 30 -18.88 -13.41 -4.85
N ASP A 31 -20.17 -13.33 -4.52
CA ASP A 31 -21.25 -13.93 -5.30
C ASP A 31 -21.64 -12.96 -6.42
N TRP A 32 -21.16 -13.25 -7.63
CA TRP A 32 -21.40 -12.42 -8.82
C TRP A 32 -22.86 -12.50 -9.31
N ASP A 33 -23.55 -13.59 -9.01
CA ASP A 33 -24.92 -13.83 -9.50
C ASP A 33 -25.97 -13.06 -8.66
N ASN A 34 -25.62 -12.68 -7.43
CA ASN A 34 -26.47 -11.97 -6.49
C ASN A 34 -25.92 -10.59 -6.10
N MET A 35 -25.18 -9.93 -6.97
CA MET A 35 -24.71 -8.56 -6.71
C MET A 35 -25.90 -7.58 -6.78
N GLU A 36 -26.24 -6.98 -5.65
CA GLU A 36 -27.11 -5.82 -5.64
C GLU A 36 -26.31 -4.59 -6.12
N TYR A 37 -26.71 -4.04 -7.23
CA TYR A 37 -26.19 -2.75 -7.70
C TYR A 37 -26.95 -1.65 -6.95
N GLY A 38 -26.33 -1.07 -5.95
CA GLY A 38 -26.84 0.15 -5.32
C GLY A 38 -26.62 1.34 -6.24
N ASP A 39 -27.59 2.24 -6.31
CA ASP A 39 -27.39 3.53 -6.96
C ASP A 39 -26.33 4.31 -6.19
N LEU A 40 -25.25 4.74 -6.88
CA LEU A 40 -24.28 5.64 -6.30
C LEU A 40 -24.91 7.05 -6.19
N VAL A 41 -25.39 7.38 -5.02
CA VAL A 41 -25.88 8.73 -4.74
C VAL A 41 -24.70 9.56 -4.27
N LEU A 42 -24.32 10.58 -5.06
CA LEU A 42 -23.34 11.57 -4.66
C LEU A 42 -24.08 12.73 -3.97
N ASP A 43 -23.91 12.84 -2.66
CA ASP A 43 -24.55 13.89 -1.87
C ASP A 43 -23.85 15.24 -2.06
N GLU A 44 -22.52 15.24 -2.21
CA GLU A 44 -21.69 16.43 -2.36
C GLU A 44 -20.47 16.15 -3.24
N ILE A 45 -20.11 17.12 -4.07
CA ILE A 45 -18.88 17.13 -4.88
C ILE A 45 -18.04 18.33 -4.49
N GLU A 46 -16.85 18.07 -3.97
CA GLU A 46 -15.85 19.08 -3.67
C GLU A 46 -14.76 19.11 -4.75
N TYR A 47 -14.44 20.31 -5.25
CA TYR A 47 -13.35 20.53 -6.19
C TYR A 47 -12.13 21.08 -5.46
N ILE A 48 -11.04 20.34 -5.45
CA ILE A 48 -9.78 20.75 -4.84
C ILE A 48 -8.78 21.06 -5.95
N PRO A 49 -8.53 22.34 -6.26
CA PRO A 49 -7.53 22.71 -7.25
C PRO A 49 -6.12 22.41 -6.70
N LEU A 50 -5.30 21.72 -7.48
CA LEU A 50 -3.90 21.52 -7.12
C LEU A 50 -3.07 22.75 -7.52
N GLU A 51 -2.25 23.23 -6.59
CA GLU A 51 -1.36 24.36 -6.81
C GLU A 51 -0.34 24.03 -7.90
N THR A 52 -0.20 24.95 -8.86
CA THR A 52 0.72 24.81 -9.97
C THR A 52 1.86 25.80 -9.79
N VAL A 53 3.03 25.27 -9.41
CA VAL A 53 4.32 25.99 -9.36
C VAL A 53 5.33 25.24 -10.24
N ASP A 54 6.49 25.82 -10.50
CA ASP A 54 7.51 25.21 -11.37
C ASP A 54 7.91 23.79 -10.93
N LEU A 55 7.86 23.52 -9.63
CA LEU A 55 8.19 22.21 -9.03
C LEU A 55 7.01 21.22 -8.98
N SER A 56 5.78 21.67 -9.30
CA SER A 56 4.56 20.85 -9.27
C SER A 56 3.86 20.74 -10.62
N LEU A 57 4.60 20.94 -11.72
CA LEU A 57 4.05 20.79 -13.07
C LEU A 57 3.79 19.33 -13.37
N LEU A 58 2.51 18.95 -13.30
CA LEU A 58 2.05 17.61 -13.64
C LEU A 58 1.92 17.46 -15.16
N GLY A 59 2.51 16.42 -15.72
CA GLY A 59 2.36 16.06 -17.12
C GLY A 59 1.21 15.10 -17.36
N ARG A 60 0.93 14.21 -16.40
CA ARG A 60 -0.18 13.26 -16.39
C ARG A 60 -0.41 12.74 -14.97
N ILE A 61 -1.66 12.57 -14.61
CA ILE A 61 -2.02 11.90 -13.35
C ILE A 61 -2.27 10.43 -13.64
N ASP A 62 -1.39 9.54 -13.15
CA ASP A 62 -1.52 8.10 -13.31
C ASP A 62 -2.17 7.43 -12.09
N LYS A 63 -1.91 7.95 -10.88
CA LYS A 63 -2.49 7.47 -9.64
C LYS A 63 -2.57 8.60 -8.61
N ILE A 64 -3.63 8.59 -7.80
CA ILE A 64 -3.78 9.47 -6.65
C ILE A 64 -4.04 8.61 -5.42
N LEU A 65 -3.32 8.89 -4.34
CA LEU A 65 -3.61 8.35 -3.01
C LEU A 65 -3.88 9.51 -2.06
N TYR A 66 -4.88 9.35 -1.20
CA TYR A 66 -5.15 10.28 -0.11
C TYR A 66 -4.82 9.61 1.20
N ARG A 67 -3.80 10.11 1.90
CA ARG A 67 -3.33 9.61 3.20
C ARG A 67 -2.91 10.78 4.07
N LYS A 68 -3.18 10.71 5.36
CA LYS A 68 -2.75 11.74 6.34
C LYS A 68 -3.11 13.18 5.97
N ASN A 69 -4.28 13.41 5.38
CA ASN A 69 -4.71 14.71 4.88
C ASN A 69 -3.80 15.29 3.77
N GLN A 70 -3.17 14.42 3.00
CA GLN A 70 -2.31 14.77 1.87
C GLN A 70 -2.70 13.96 0.64
N PHE A 71 -2.58 14.57 -0.52
CA PHE A 71 -2.69 13.93 -1.82
C PHE A 71 -1.30 13.58 -2.32
N TYR A 72 -1.09 12.33 -2.66
CA TYR A 72 0.10 11.82 -3.32
C TYR A 72 -0.26 11.52 -4.76
N VAL A 73 0.38 12.19 -5.71
CA VAL A 73 0.07 12.11 -7.14
C VAL A 73 1.25 11.50 -7.87
N LEU A 74 1.02 10.34 -8.48
CA LEU A 74 1.97 9.68 -9.35
C LEU A 74 1.82 10.24 -10.77
N ASP A 75 2.91 10.75 -11.31
CA ASP A 75 3.03 11.16 -12.71
C ASP A 75 4.18 10.41 -13.38
N LYS A 76 3.84 9.40 -14.17
CA LYS A 76 4.84 8.61 -14.91
C LYS A 76 5.48 9.39 -16.05
N LYS A 77 4.81 10.42 -16.57
CA LYS A 77 5.35 11.23 -17.67
C LYS A 77 6.50 12.09 -17.22
N THR A 78 6.40 12.72 -16.05
CA THR A 78 7.48 13.51 -15.44
C THR A 78 8.40 12.63 -14.58
N ALA A 79 8.05 11.35 -14.41
CA ALA A 79 8.71 10.40 -13.53
C ALA A 79 8.83 10.94 -12.11
N GLY A 80 7.70 11.40 -11.53
CA GLY A 80 7.66 12.01 -10.22
C GLY A 80 6.45 11.60 -9.39
N VAL A 81 6.62 11.68 -8.06
CA VAL A 81 5.54 11.66 -7.08
C VAL A 81 5.44 13.05 -6.47
N TYR A 82 4.28 13.65 -6.55
CA TYR A 82 4.02 15.00 -6.06
C TYR A 82 3.08 14.94 -4.86
N VAL A 83 3.36 15.74 -3.84
CA VAL A 83 2.59 15.73 -2.61
C VAL A 83 1.97 17.10 -2.39
N PHE A 84 0.67 17.09 -2.12
CA PHE A 84 -0.13 18.27 -1.84
C PHE A 84 -0.85 18.10 -0.51
N ASP A 85 -1.12 19.20 0.18
CA ASP A 85 -1.96 19.17 1.37
C ASP A 85 -3.45 18.96 1.00
N LYS A 86 -4.30 18.86 2.03
CA LYS A 86 -5.75 18.67 1.84
C LYS A 86 -6.44 19.84 1.09
N ALA A 87 -5.82 21.00 1.04
CA ALA A 87 -6.33 22.18 0.31
C ALA A 87 -5.75 22.29 -1.10
N GLY A 88 -4.95 21.30 -1.53
CA GLY A 88 -4.30 21.26 -2.83
C GLY A 88 -3.03 22.08 -2.95
N ARG A 89 -2.47 22.63 -1.84
CA ARG A 89 -1.21 23.36 -1.88
C ARG A 89 -0.03 22.39 -2.02
N PHE A 90 0.92 22.73 -2.87
CA PHE A 90 2.09 21.92 -3.09
C PHE A 90 2.98 21.87 -1.81
N LEU A 91 3.39 20.68 -1.44
CA LEU A 91 4.27 20.46 -0.31
C LEU A 91 5.67 20.04 -0.74
N SER A 92 5.77 19.08 -1.65
CA SER A 92 7.05 18.53 -2.10
C SER A 92 6.88 17.57 -3.27
N SER A 93 8.01 17.17 -3.88
CA SER A 93 8.02 16.11 -4.90
C SER A 93 9.22 15.17 -4.73
N ILE A 94 9.06 13.95 -5.20
CA ILE A 94 10.11 12.94 -5.33
C ILE A 94 10.36 12.75 -6.82
N GLN A 95 11.50 13.24 -7.32
CA GLN A 95 11.90 13.13 -8.71
C GLN A 95 13.36 12.62 -8.76
N LYS A 96 13.49 11.33 -8.48
CA LYS A 96 14.81 10.67 -8.37
C LYS A 96 14.99 9.64 -9.48
N LYS A 97 14.85 10.07 -10.72
CA LYS A 97 15.11 9.22 -11.88
C LYS A 97 16.61 9.08 -12.12
N GLY A 98 17.14 7.85 -12.06
CA GLY A 98 18.56 7.56 -12.27
C GLY A 98 18.89 6.10 -11.95
N GLU A 99 20.18 5.78 -11.92
CA GLU A 99 20.70 4.42 -11.72
C GLU A 99 21.32 4.19 -10.34
N ALA A 100 21.43 5.22 -9.50
CA ALA A 100 21.97 5.11 -8.16
C ALA A 100 21.07 4.24 -7.24
N PRO A 101 21.59 3.73 -6.11
CA PRO A 101 20.83 2.84 -5.23
C PRO A 101 19.54 3.44 -4.65
N ASP A 102 19.47 4.75 -4.52
CA ASP A 102 18.31 5.52 -4.03
C ASP A 102 17.53 6.21 -5.16
N GLU A 103 17.74 5.79 -6.40
CA GLU A 103 17.07 6.27 -7.60
C GLU A 103 16.25 5.16 -8.25
N TYR A 104 15.29 5.52 -9.08
CA TYR A 104 14.48 4.61 -9.89
C TYR A 104 14.69 4.88 -11.38
N ILE A 105 14.71 3.81 -12.18
CA ILE A 105 14.87 3.90 -13.63
C ILE A 105 13.55 4.28 -14.28
N GLU A 106 12.47 3.61 -13.87
CA GLU A 106 11.13 3.82 -14.40
C GLU A 106 10.10 3.74 -13.27
N LEU A 107 9.30 4.77 -13.16
CA LEU A 107 8.27 4.87 -12.12
C LEU A 107 7.02 4.07 -12.53
N MET A 108 6.86 2.87 -11.98
CA MET A 108 5.78 1.96 -12.34
C MET A 108 4.54 2.13 -11.47
N ASP A 109 4.73 2.20 -10.16
CA ASP A 109 3.65 2.36 -9.18
C ASP A 109 4.16 2.99 -7.89
N MET A 110 3.24 3.44 -7.04
CA MET A 110 3.54 3.93 -5.71
C MET A 110 2.52 3.45 -4.69
N ASP A 111 2.94 3.40 -3.43
CA ASP A 111 2.06 3.27 -2.28
C ASP A 111 2.57 4.14 -1.12
N VAL A 112 1.72 4.37 -0.12
CA VAL A 112 2.02 5.21 1.04
C VAL A 112 1.53 4.52 2.30
N ASP A 113 2.41 4.31 3.26
CA ASP A 113 2.06 3.71 4.55
C ASP A 113 1.43 4.71 5.53
N ASP A 114 1.04 4.18 6.69
CA ASP A 114 0.41 4.97 7.75
C ASP A 114 1.40 5.93 8.44
N GLU A 115 2.70 5.75 8.28
CA GLU A 115 3.76 6.66 8.74
C GLU A 115 4.01 7.81 7.77
N GLY A 116 3.58 7.67 6.51
CA GLY A 116 3.76 8.63 5.42
C GLY A 116 5.02 8.37 4.60
N ASN A 117 5.61 7.17 4.69
CA ASN A 117 6.67 6.77 3.81
C ASN A 117 6.09 6.44 2.43
N VAL A 118 6.75 6.91 1.39
CA VAL A 118 6.36 6.65 0.00
C VAL A 118 7.18 5.49 -0.54
N TYR A 119 6.48 4.47 -0.98
CA TYR A 119 7.04 3.29 -1.65
C TYR A 119 6.90 3.49 -3.14
N VAL A 120 8.01 3.41 -3.85
CA VAL A 120 8.06 3.53 -5.31
C VAL A 120 8.52 2.22 -5.90
N ALA A 121 7.73 1.66 -6.79
CA ALA A 121 8.08 0.48 -7.55
C ALA A 121 8.65 0.86 -8.92
N ASP A 122 9.79 0.30 -9.28
CA ASP A 122 10.29 0.26 -10.64
C ASP A 122 10.32 -1.19 -11.15
N ASN A 123 10.77 -1.41 -12.39
CA ASN A 123 10.79 -2.74 -13.02
C ASN A 123 11.66 -3.78 -12.26
N ALA A 124 12.57 -3.35 -11.40
CA ALA A 124 13.55 -4.23 -10.77
C ALA A 124 13.58 -4.12 -9.24
N ARG A 125 13.07 -3.04 -8.67
CA ARG A 125 13.22 -2.72 -7.23
C ARG A 125 11.99 -2.02 -6.69
N MET A 126 11.90 -2.05 -5.36
CA MET A 126 11.03 -1.17 -4.60
C MET A 126 11.89 -0.23 -3.76
N ASN A 127 11.78 1.05 -4.00
CA ASN A 127 12.48 2.08 -3.25
C ASN A 127 11.54 2.72 -2.23
N ILE A 128 12.04 2.98 -1.04
CA ILE A 128 11.30 3.60 0.05
C ILE A 128 11.86 5.00 0.27
N PHE A 129 10.99 5.99 0.20
CA PHE A 129 11.33 7.37 0.46
C PHE A 129 10.65 7.85 1.74
N ASP A 130 11.45 8.17 2.75
CA ASP A 130 10.98 8.88 3.95
C ASP A 130 10.79 10.36 3.60
N PHE A 131 9.53 10.74 3.49
CA PHE A 131 9.17 12.09 3.10
C PHE A 131 9.66 13.17 4.07
N LYS A 132 9.71 12.86 5.38
CA LYS A 132 10.21 13.81 6.37
C LYS A 132 11.70 14.11 6.22
N ARG A 133 12.46 13.17 5.69
CA ARG A 133 13.91 13.29 5.49
C ARG A 133 14.26 14.02 4.21
N THR A 134 13.38 13.94 3.18
CA THR A 134 13.60 14.59 1.88
C THR A 134 13.40 16.11 1.96
N ILE A 135 12.49 16.59 2.81
CA ILE A 135 12.25 18.05 3.02
C ILE A 135 13.46 18.76 3.67
N LEU A 136 14.32 18.04 4.39
CA LEU A 136 15.48 18.64 5.09
C LEU A 136 16.71 18.87 4.20
N VAL A 137 16.67 18.49 2.93
CA VAL A 137 17.80 18.60 1.99
C VAL A 137 17.65 19.79 1.02
N GLU A 138 16.50 20.44 0.97
CA GLU A 138 16.22 21.57 0.05
C GLU A 138 16.09 22.95 0.75
N LEU A 139 16.77 23.15 1.89
CA LEU A 139 16.91 24.48 2.53
C LEU A 139 18.35 24.96 2.44
#